data_ba3747282e711360421847d20f7f8e8b
#
_entry.id   ba3747282e711360421847d20f7f8e8b
#
_cell.length_a   1.000
_cell.length_b   1.000
_cell.length_c   1.000
_cell.angle_alpha   90.00
_cell.angle_beta   90.00
_cell.angle_gamma   90.00
#
_symmetry.space_group_name_H-M   'P 1'
#
loop_
_entity.id
_entity.type
_entity.pdbx_description
1 polymer ?
#
loop_
_entity_poly.entity_id
_entity_poly.type
_entity_poly.pdbx_seq_one_letter_code
_entity_poly.pdbx_strand_id
1 'polypeptide(L)'
;SRITNDVSTLQQGLTNALPMIISSATQFVGCLVMMFVTEWRLALISLGITLIGLFAVVMIMSRSQKYFTAHQENLGKLNGYVEEMYSGHEVVRISRAGDEIKDRFKGLNKAVYDANRKSQFLSGMMQPLMNIVGNIAYVAVCVFGSILVINDPSLGFGVIISFILYVRLFTTPLAQIAQGLTNMQT
;
A
#
# COMPACT_ATOMS: atom_id res chain seq x y z
N SER A 1 27.41 16.68 11.19
CA SER A 1 26.43 16.92 10.10
C SER A 1 25.56 15.71 9.75
N ARG A 2 26.07 14.47 9.61
CA ARG A 2 25.22 13.29 9.37
C ARG A 2 24.32 12.99 10.56
N ILE A 3 24.87 12.94 11.77
CA ILE A 3 24.09 12.69 13.00
C ILE A 3 22.95 13.71 13.18
N THR A 4 23.21 14.99 12.92
CA THR A 4 22.18 16.04 13.05
C THR A 4 21.06 15.86 12.01
N ASN A 5 21.41 15.47 10.78
CA ASN A 5 20.44 15.20 9.74
C ASN A 5 19.60 13.95 10.03
N ASP A 6 20.24 12.87 10.51
CA ASP A 6 19.57 11.62 10.86
C ASP A 6 18.62 11.82 12.06
N VAL A 7 19.03 12.59 13.06
CA VAL A 7 18.17 12.95 14.21
C VAL A 7 16.99 13.81 13.77
N SER A 8 17.18 14.77 12.86
CA SER A 8 16.07 15.60 12.36
C SER A 8 15.09 14.79 11.51
N THR A 9 15.57 13.84 10.71
CA THR A 9 14.75 12.93 9.93
C THR A 9 13.93 11.99 10.83
N LEU A 10 14.56 11.44 11.87
CA LEU A 10 13.85 10.64 12.88
C LEU A 10 12.80 11.47 13.63
N GLN A 11 13.14 12.69 14.02
CA GLN A 11 12.20 13.58 14.69
C GLN A 11 10.99 13.90 13.81
N GLN A 12 11.20 14.25 12.53
CA GLN A 12 10.12 14.49 11.58
C GLN A 12 9.27 13.23 11.35
N GLY A 13 9.91 12.07 11.19
CA GLY A 13 9.24 10.80 11.05
C GLY A 13 8.33 10.49 12.24
N LEU A 14 8.84 10.62 13.45
CA LEU A 14 8.06 10.40 14.68
C LEU A 14 6.93 11.44 14.86
N THR A 15 7.23 12.71 14.62
CA THR A 15 6.24 13.80 14.76
C THR A 15 5.06 13.63 13.80
N ASN A 16 5.28 13.08 12.61
CA ASN A 16 4.21 12.84 11.64
C ASN A 16 3.52 11.48 11.86
N ALA A 17 4.29 10.44 12.20
CA ALA A 17 3.75 9.08 12.33
C ALA A 17 2.89 8.89 13.58
N LEU A 18 3.28 9.45 14.74
CA LEU A 18 2.55 9.26 15.99
C LEU A 18 1.11 9.80 15.94
N PRO A 19 0.85 11.07 15.54
CA PRO A 19 -0.51 11.57 15.42
C PRO A 19 -1.35 10.79 14.42
N MET A 20 -0.74 10.35 13.30
CA MET A 20 -1.42 9.55 12.28
C MET A 20 -1.83 8.19 12.82
N ILE A 21 -0.96 7.49 13.55
CA ILE A 21 -1.26 6.18 14.15
C ILE A 21 -2.37 6.32 15.20
N ILE A 22 -2.27 7.30 16.10
CA ILE A 22 -3.26 7.52 17.16
C ILE A 22 -4.62 7.88 16.53
N SER A 23 -4.64 8.80 15.57
CA SER A 23 -5.85 9.21 14.87
C SER A 23 -6.49 8.04 14.12
N SER A 24 -5.71 7.26 13.37
CA SER A 24 -6.19 6.10 12.63
C SER A 24 -6.72 5.00 13.54
N ALA A 25 -6.04 4.73 14.65
CA ALA A 25 -6.48 3.74 15.64
C ALA A 25 -7.78 4.19 16.32
N THR A 26 -7.87 5.45 16.73
CA THR A 26 -9.07 6.02 17.34
C THR A 26 -10.26 5.99 16.39
N GLN A 27 -10.03 6.40 15.13
CA GLN A 27 -11.04 6.38 14.08
C GLN A 27 -11.52 4.96 13.79
N PHE A 28 -10.60 4.00 13.68
CA PHE A 28 -10.91 2.59 13.42
C PHE A 28 -11.77 1.98 14.54
N VAL A 29 -11.34 2.14 15.80
CA VAL A 29 -12.07 1.62 16.96
C VAL A 29 -13.41 2.33 17.11
N GLY A 30 -13.44 3.65 17.00
CA GLY A 30 -14.67 4.44 17.09
C GLY A 30 -15.70 4.05 16.02
N CYS A 31 -15.27 3.89 14.76
CA CYS A 31 -16.15 3.42 13.70
C CYS A 31 -16.68 2.01 13.96
N LEU A 32 -15.83 1.08 14.39
CA LEU A 32 -16.23 -0.28 14.75
C LEU A 32 -17.34 -0.27 15.81
N VAL A 33 -17.12 0.43 16.91
CA VAL A 33 -18.10 0.52 17.99
C VAL A 33 -19.41 1.11 17.47
N MET A 34 -19.37 2.22 16.74
CA MET A 34 -20.56 2.87 16.21
C MET A 34 -21.31 2.00 15.20
N MET A 35 -20.61 1.24 14.35
CA MET A 35 -21.24 0.30 13.42
C MET A 35 -22.03 -0.78 14.16
N PHE A 36 -21.47 -1.38 15.21
CA PHE A 36 -22.16 -2.42 15.99
C PHE A 36 -23.31 -1.87 16.83
N VAL A 37 -23.18 -0.67 17.38
CA VAL A 37 -24.24 0.00 18.15
C VAL A 37 -25.41 0.41 17.27
N THR A 38 -25.12 0.85 16.03
CA THR A 38 -26.16 1.33 15.10
C THR A 38 -26.96 0.16 14.52
N GLU A 39 -26.31 -0.82 13.90
CA GLU A 39 -26.96 -2.02 13.35
C GLU A 39 -25.91 -3.12 13.12
N TRP A 40 -25.92 -4.12 13.98
CA TRP A 40 -24.90 -5.19 13.98
C TRP A 40 -24.90 -6.05 12.70
N ARG A 41 -26.06 -6.21 12.03
CA ARG A 41 -26.19 -6.99 10.78
C ARG A 41 -25.42 -6.33 9.62
N LEU A 42 -25.60 -5.02 9.46
CA LEU A 42 -24.86 -4.25 8.47
C LEU A 42 -23.37 -4.15 8.82
N ALA A 43 -23.05 -4.10 10.12
CA ALA A 43 -21.66 -4.13 10.58
C ALA A 43 -20.95 -5.42 10.15
N LEU A 44 -21.57 -6.58 10.35
CA LEU A 44 -21.00 -7.88 9.93
C LEU A 44 -20.81 -7.98 8.41
N ILE A 45 -21.78 -7.51 7.61
CA ILE A 45 -21.68 -7.50 6.15
C ILE A 45 -20.51 -6.61 5.70
N SER A 46 -20.42 -5.40 6.23
CA SER A 46 -19.36 -4.45 5.87
C SER A 46 -17.97 -4.95 6.27
N LEU A 47 -17.86 -5.54 7.48
CA LEU A 47 -16.64 -6.16 7.97
C LEU A 47 -16.22 -7.36 7.12
N GLY A 48 -17.17 -8.24 6.76
CA GLY A 48 -16.90 -9.39 5.91
C GLY A 48 -16.30 -8.99 4.57
N ILE A 49 -16.89 -8.00 3.90
CA ILE A 49 -16.38 -7.48 2.63
C ILE A 49 -14.99 -6.86 2.80
N THR A 50 -14.78 -6.08 3.88
CA THR A 50 -13.49 -5.44 4.14
C THR A 50 -12.40 -6.47 4.45
N LEU A 51 -12.70 -7.52 5.20
CA LEU A 51 -11.76 -8.61 5.50
C LEU A 51 -11.36 -9.37 4.24
N ILE A 52 -12.29 -9.63 3.32
CA ILE A 52 -11.98 -10.23 2.01
C ILE A 52 -11.03 -9.32 1.23
N GLY A 53 -11.27 -8.01 1.24
CA GLY A 53 -10.40 -7.04 0.60
C GLY A 53 -9.00 -7.00 1.21
N LEU A 54 -8.90 -7.00 2.54
CA LEU A 54 -7.62 -7.07 3.24
C LEU A 54 -6.85 -8.35 2.90
N PHE A 55 -7.53 -9.49 2.86
CA PHE A 55 -6.92 -10.75 2.47
C PHE A 55 -6.34 -10.69 1.04
N ALA A 56 -7.08 -10.08 0.10
CA ALA A 56 -6.59 -9.87 -1.26
C ALA A 56 -5.34 -8.98 -1.31
N VAL A 57 -5.31 -7.88 -0.53
CA VAL A 57 -4.13 -7.01 -0.41
C VAL A 57 -2.94 -7.76 0.16
N VAL A 58 -3.10 -8.51 1.25
CA VAL A 58 -2.02 -9.32 1.85
C VAL A 58 -1.47 -10.36 0.87
N MET A 59 -2.34 -11.00 0.10
CA MET A 59 -1.94 -11.97 -0.93
C MET A 59 -1.11 -11.30 -2.04
N ILE A 60 -1.51 -10.13 -2.51
CA ILE A 60 -0.76 -9.35 -3.52
C ILE A 60 0.59 -8.92 -2.94
N MET A 61 0.60 -8.42 -1.70
CA MET A 61 1.82 -7.97 -1.02
C MET A 61 2.84 -9.10 -0.86
N SER A 62 2.41 -10.27 -0.41
CA SER A 62 3.29 -11.44 -0.28
C SER A 62 3.89 -11.88 -1.63
N ARG A 63 3.13 -11.76 -2.72
CA ARG A 63 3.62 -12.03 -4.07
C ARG A 63 4.53 -10.93 -4.62
N SER A 64 4.30 -9.70 -4.23
CA SER A 64 5.08 -8.54 -4.64
C SER A 64 6.49 -8.55 -4.03
N GLN A 65 6.65 -9.06 -2.79
CA GLN A 65 7.91 -9.04 -2.04
C GLN A 65 9.10 -9.58 -2.84
N LYS A 66 8.93 -10.69 -3.55
CA LYS A 66 10.00 -11.27 -4.37
C LYS A 66 10.52 -10.34 -5.48
N TYR A 67 9.65 -9.49 -6.02
CA TYR A 67 10.03 -8.55 -7.07
C TYR A 67 10.73 -7.32 -6.50
N PHE A 68 10.36 -6.90 -5.28
CA PHE A 68 11.09 -5.86 -4.54
C PHE A 68 12.50 -6.31 -4.20
N THR A 69 12.66 -7.52 -3.65
CA THR A 69 13.98 -8.09 -3.36
C THR A 69 14.83 -8.20 -4.64
N ALA A 70 14.25 -8.73 -5.73
CA ALA A 70 14.95 -8.81 -7.00
C ALA A 70 15.33 -7.43 -7.57
N HIS A 71 14.48 -6.42 -7.38
CA HIS A 71 14.79 -5.05 -7.78
C HIS A 71 16.01 -4.52 -7.00
N GLN A 72 16.02 -4.66 -5.67
CA GLN A 72 17.14 -4.20 -4.84
C GLN A 72 18.45 -4.92 -5.15
N GLU A 73 18.41 -6.25 -5.34
CA GLU A 73 19.59 -7.02 -5.76
C GLU A 73 20.13 -6.58 -7.12
N ASN A 74 19.26 -6.42 -8.11
CA ASN A 74 19.68 -6.00 -9.44
C ASN A 74 20.19 -4.56 -9.44
N LEU A 75 19.58 -3.67 -8.65
CA LEU A 75 20.03 -2.30 -8.47
C LEU A 75 21.44 -2.27 -7.84
N GLY A 76 21.67 -3.09 -6.80
CA GLY A 76 22.99 -3.24 -6.19
C GLY A 76 24.05 -3.72 -7.20
N LYS A 77 23.70 -4.73 -8.03
CA LYS A 77 24.61 -5.23 -9.09
C LYS A 77 24.90 -4.16 -10.14
N LEU A 78 23.88 -3.39 -10.54
CA LEU A 78 24.04 -2.30 -11.49
C LEU A 78 24.94 -1.19 -10.93
N ASN A 79 24.70 -0.77 -9.69
CA ASN A 79 25.50 0.26 -9.03
C ASN A 79 26.95 -0.18 -8.85
N GLY A 80 27.18 -1.41 -8.36
CA GLY A 80 28.52 -1.97 -8.24
C GLY A 80 29.26 -2.02 -9.58
N TYR A 81 28.54 -2.41 -10.65
CA TYR A 81 29.13 -2.41 -12.01
C TYR A 81 29.49 -1.01 -12.49
N VAL A 82 28.63 -0.02 -12.24
CA VAL A 82 28.92 1.38 -12.60
C VAL A 82 30.12 1.90 -11.84
N GLU A 83 30.21 1.63 -10.53
CA GLU A 83 31.33 2.02 -9.68
C GLU A 83 32.65 1.37 -10.15
N GLU A 84 32.64 0.07 -10.47
CA GLU A 84 33.78 -0.66 -11.03
C GLU A 84 34.26 -0.04 -12.33
N MET A 85 33.34 0.21 -13.27
CA MET A 85 33.69 0.80 -14.57
C MET A 85 34.15 2.25 -14.46
N TYR A 86 33.61 3.02 -13.51
CA TYR A 86 34.03 4.38 -13.26
C TYR A 86 35.42 4.43 -12.64
N SER A 87 35.70 3.57 -11.65
CA SER A 87 37.01 3.47 -11.00
C SER A 87 38.09 2.94 -11.96
N GLY A 88 37.72 2.02 -12.87
CA GLY A 88 38.61 1.45 -13.91
C GLY A 88 38.58 2.18 -15.23
N HIS A 89 38.09 3.42 -15.29
CA HIS A 89 37.84 4.14 -16.55
C HIS A 89 39.08 4.25 -17.48
N GLU A 90 40.27 4.44 -16.92
CA GLU A 90 41.51 4.49 -17.70
C GLU A 90 41.80 3.16 -18.41
N VAL A 91 41.61 2.03 -17.71
CA VAL A 91 41.80 0.68 -18.26
C VAL A 91 40.76 0.41 -19.36
N VAL A 92 39.52 0.79 -19.14
CA VAL A 92 38.44 0.68 -20.11
C VAL A 92 38.75 1.43 -21.39
N ARG A 93 39.31 2.63 -21.27
CA ARG A 93 39.68 3.47 -22.42
C ARG A 93 40.80 2.85 -23.23
N ILE A 94 41.84 2.29 -22.58
CA ILE A 94 43.00 1.68 -23.24
C ILE A 94 42.62 0.36 -23.93
N SER A 95 41.77 -0.45 -23.28
CA SER A 95 41.36 -1.77 -23.79
C SER A 95 40.31 -1.74 -24.92
N ARG A 96 39.77 -0.56 -25.25
CA ARG A 96 38.68 -0.39 -26.22
C ARG A 96 37.43 -1.26 -25.97
N ALA A 97 37.21 -1.65 -24.73
CA ALA A 97 36.11 -2.54 -24.30
C ALA A 97 34.75 -1.82 -24.19
N GLY A 98 34.59 -0.63 -24.74
CA GLY A 98 33.42 0.21 -24.58
C GLY A 98 32.07 -0.44 -24.99
N ASP A 99 32.09 -1.25 -26.06
CA ASP A 99 30.85 -1.87 -26.54
C ASP A 99 30.42 -3.06 -25.66
N GLU A 100 31.37 -3.86 -25.20
CA GLU A 100 31.10 -4.97 -24.27
C GLU A 100 30.56 -4.43 -22.93
N ILE A 101 31.14 -3.34 -22.41
CA ILE A 101 30.71 -2.67 -21.21
C ILE A 101 29.28 -2.13 -21.35
N LYS A 102 28.95 -1.50 -22.46
CA LYS A 102 27.59 -1.02 -22.77
C LYS A 102 26.58 -2.15 -22.81
N ASP A 103 26.93 -3.27 -23.44
CA ASP A 103 25.97 -4.38 -23.56
C ASP A 103 25.74 -5.07 -22.23
N ARG A 104 26.77 -5.20 -21.39
CA ARG A 104 26.62 -5.69 -20.02
C ARG A 104 25.78 -4.72 -19.18
N PHE A 105 26.01 -3.41 -19.29
CA PHE A 105 25.19 -2.40 -18.64
C PHE A 105 23.73 -2.49 -19.06
N LYS A 106 23.44 -2.61 -20.38
CA LYS A 106 22.07 -2.79 -20.88
C LYS A 106 21.39 -4.03 -20.28
N GLY A 107 22.14 -5.14 -20.17
CA GLY A 107 21.63 -6.37 -19.55
C GLY A 107 21.25 -6.18 -18.09
N LEU A 108 22.12 -5.56 -17.28
CA LEU A 108 21.87 -5.25 -15.88
C LEU A 108 20.71 -4.25 -15.70
N ASN A 109 20.71 -3.19 -16.51
CA ASN A 109 19.63 -2.19 -16.48
C ASN A 109 18.27 -2.78 -16.88
N LYS A 110 18.25 -3.71 -17.84
CA LYS A 110 17.01 -4.44 -18.20
C LYS A 110 16.51 -5.30 -17.05
N ALA A 111 17.40 -5.97 -16.31
CA ALA A 111 17.02 -6.76 -15.14
C ALA A 111 16.40 -5.87 -14.02
N VAL A 112 16.99 -4.69 -13.78
CA VAL A 112 16.42 -3.68 -12.86
C VAL A 112 15.05 -3.22 -13.35
N TYR A 113 14.93 -2.87 -14.63
CA TYR A 113 13.68 -2.42 -15.23
C TYR A 113 12.56 -3.48 -15.10
N ASP A 114 12.84 -4.74 -15.44
CA ASP A 114 11.84 -5.81 -15.40
C ASP A 114 11.37 -6.12 -13.97
N ALA A 115 12.28 -6.11 -13.01
CA ALA A 115 11.95 -6.28 -11.60
C ALA A 115 11.15 -5.08 -11.05
N ASN A 116 11.59 -3.85 -11.34
CA ASN A 116 10.93 -2.63 -10.92
C ASN A 116 9.52 -2.52 -11.51
N ARG A 117 9.36 -2.79 -12.82
CA ARG A 117 8.04 -2.74 -13.47
C ARG A 117 7.03 -3.67 -12.79
N LYS A 118 7.45 -4.89 -12.43
CA LYS A 118 6.58 -5.87 -11.76
C LYS A 118 6.25 -5.46 -10.32
N SER A 119 7.23 -4.98 -9.57
CA SER A 119 7.03 -4.53 -8.19
C SER A 119 6.10 -3.31 -8.15
N GLN A 120 6.36 -2.30 -8.99
CA GLN A 120 5.56 -1.07 -9.06
C GLN A 120 4.13 -1.32 -9.56
N PHE A 121 3.94 -2.22 -10.51
CA PHE A 121 2.61 -2.59 -10.98
C PHE A 121 1.78 -3.21 -9.84
N LEU A 122 2.35 -4.18 -9.12
CA LEU A 122 1.64 -4.85 -8.01
C LEU A 122 1.36 -3.88 -6.85
N SER A 123 2.33 -3.04 -6.49
CA SER A 123 2.15 -2.01 -5.46
C SER A 123 1.09 -0.99 -5.84
N GLY A 124 1.14 -0.52 -7.10
CA GLY A 124 0.19 0.48 -7.60
C GLY A 124 -1.26 -0.02 -7.65
N MET A 125 -1.47 -1.34 -7.71
CA MET A 125 -2.81 -1.93 -7.66
C MET A 125 -3.44 -1.93 -6.26
N MET A 126 -2.67 -1.78 -5.18
CA MET A 126 -3.19 -1.89 -3.81
C MET A 126 -4.25 -0.82 -3.50
N GLN A 127 -3.96 0.44 -3.84
CA GLN A 127 -4.89 1.54 -3.58
C GLN A 127 -6.21 1.43 -4.40
N PRO A 128 -6.17 1.21 -5.73
CA PRO A 128 -7.39 0.95 -6.50
C PRO A 128 -8.18 -0.24 -5.98
N LEU A 129 -7.52 -1.29 -5.53
CA LEU A 129 -8.17 -2.49 -5.02
C LEU A 129 -8.92 -2.19 -3.71
N MET A 130 -8.32 -1.45 -2.78
CA MET A 130 -9.00 -1.00 -1.56
C MET A 130 -10.18 -0.07 -1.87
N ASN A 131 -10.07 0.80 -2.88
CA ASN A 131 -11.19 1.63 -3.31
C ASN A 131 -12.35 0.80 -3.88
N ILE A 132 -12.05 -0.25 -4.65
CA ILE A 132 -13.07 -1.19 -5.16
C ILE A 132 -13.76 -1.90 -3.99
N VAL A 133 -13.01 -2.38 -3.01
CA VAL A 133 -13.56 -3.02 -1.79
C VAL A 133 -14.48 -2.07 -1.05
N GLY A 134 -14.06 -0.81 -0.86
CA GLY A 134 -14.88 0.23 -0.23
C GLY A 134 -16.18 0.51 -1.01
N ASN A 135 -16.10 0.54 -2.34
CA ASN A 135 -17.29 0.74 -3.20
C ASN A 135 -18.24 -0.48 -3.16
N ILE A 136 -17.70 -1.71 -3.12
CA ILE A 136 -18.53 -2.92 -2.96
C ILE A 136 -19.22 -2.90 -1.59
N ALA A 137 -18.51 -2.55 -0.53
CA ALA A 137 -19.09 -2.42 0.80
C ALA A 137 -20.18 -1.33 0.84
N TYR A 138 -19.95 -0.19 0.17
CA TYR A 138 -20.96 0.86 0.01
C TYR A 138 -22.24 0.36 -0.68
N VAL A 139 -22.11 -0.32 -1.82
CA VAL A 139 -23.24 -0.88 -2.56
C VAL A 139 -23.98 -1.92 -1.71
N ALA A 140 -23.24 -2.78 -1.02
CA ALA A 140 -23.82 -3.77 -0.11
C ALA A 140 -24.63 -3.11 1.02
N VAL A 141 -24.10 -2.05 1.63
CA VAL A 141 -24.83 -1.27 2.66
C VAL A 141 -26.11 -0.67 2.08
N CYS A 142 -26.07 -0.11 0.89
CA CYS A 142 -27.28 0.43 0.25
C CYS A 142 -28.33 -0.66 0.01
N VAL A 143 -27.94 -1.81 -0.53
CA VAL A 143 -28.88 -2.91 -0.85
C VAL A 143 -29.42 -3.56 0.43
N PHE A 144 -28.53 -4.07 1.29
CA PHE A 144 -28.94 -4.77 2.50
C PHE A 144 -29.55 -3.82 3.53
N GLY A 145 -29.07 -2.59 3.63
CA GLY A 145 -29.66 -1.56 4.47
C GLY A 145 -31.09 -1.22 4.05
N SER A 146 -31.34 -1.09 2.75
CA SER A 146 -32.71 -0.85 2.24
C SER A 146 -33.64 -2.04 2.54
N ILE A 147 -33.16 -3.28 2.36
CA ILE A 147 -33.94 -4.48 2.70
C ILE A 147 -34.27 -4.50 4.20
N LEU A 148 -33.32 -4.16 5.05
CA LEU A 148 -33.53 -4.13 6.52
C LEU A 148 -34.55 -3.06 6.91
N VAL A 149 -34.45 -1.84 6.36
CA VAL A 149 -35.38 -0.74 6.65
C VAL A 149 -36.80 -1.04 6.14
N ILE A 150 -36.94 -1.75 5.02
CA ILE A 150 -38.25 -2.17 4.50
C ILE A 150 -38.87 -3.21 5.45
N ASN A 151 -38.08 -4.15 5.97
CA ASN A 151 -38.54 -5.20 6.86
C ASN A 151 -38.77 -4.71 8.31
N ASP A 152 -38.02 -3.70 8.72
CA ASP A 152 -38.12 -3.08 10.04
C ASP A 152 -38.09 -1.54 9.92
N PRO A 153 -39.27 -0.92 9.70
CA PRO A 153 -39.38 0.54 9.54
C PRO A 153 -38.89 1.35 10.74
N SER A 154 -38.76 0.72 11.93
CA SER A 154 -38.23 1.40 13.15
C SER A 154 -36.76 1.84 12.99
N LEU A 155 -35.98 1.19 12.11
CA LEU A 155 -34.58 1.52 11.88
C LEU A 155 -34.38 2.86 11.14
N GLY A 156 -35.32 3.30 10.35
CA GLY A 156 -35.26 4.55 9.60
C GLY A 156 -34.12 4.62 8.56
N PHE A 157 -34.24 5.51 7.58
CA PHE A 157 -33.21 5.71 6.52
C PHE A 157 -31.88 6.27 7.07
N GLY A 158 -31.88 6.89 8.26
CA GLY A 158 -30.69 7.42 8.90
C GLY A 158 -29.61 6.36 9.13
N VAL A 159 -29.99 5.09 9.34
CA VAL A 159 -29.06 3.96 9.50
C VAL A 159 -28.22 3.77 8.24
N ILE A 160 -28.84 3.80 7.06
CA ILE A 160 -28.14 3.64 5.77
C ILE A 160 -27.12 4.76 5.57
N ILE A 161 -27.53 6.01 5.83
CA ILE A 161 -26.66 7.20 5.69
C ILE A 161 -25.47 7.10 6.64
N SER A 162 -25.72 6.72 7.90
CA SER A 162 -24.66 6.52 8.89
C SER A 162 -23.67 5.44 8.46
N PHE A 163 -24.16 4.30 7.95
CA PHE A 163 -23.29 3.22 7.49
C PHE A 163 -22.46 3.58 6.26
N ILE A 164 -22.98 4.37 5.35
CA ILE A 164 -22.23 4.91 4.21
C ILE A 164 -21.01 5.71 4.70
N LEU A 165 -21.20 6.53 5.74
CA LEU A 165 -20.09 7.29 6.35
C LEU A 165 -19.12 6.36 7.09
N TYR A 166 -19.65 5.41 7.88
CA TYR A 166 -18.82 4.48 8.64
C TYR A 166 -17.95 3.62 7.74
N VAL A 167 -18.48 3.07 6.64
CA VAL A 167 -17.69 2.29 5.67
C VAL A 167 -16.53 3.10 5.10
N ARG A 168 -16.76 4.36 4.75
CA ARG A 168 -15.68 5.24 4.24
C ARG A 168 -14.65 5.53 5.31
N LEU A 169 -15.09 5.90 6.51
CA LEU A 169 -14.20 6.20 7.64
C LEU A 169 -13.42 4.96 8.11
N PHE A 170 -13.98 3.77 7.97
CA PHE A 170 -13.35 2.51 8.33
C PHE A 170 -12.33 2.03 7.30
N THR A 171 -12.60 2.20 6.01
CA THR A 171 -11.70 1.74 4.94
C THR A 171 -10.50 2.66 4.74
N THR A 172 -10.59 3.93 5.09
CA THR A 172 -9.49 4.90 4.92
C THR A 172 -8.23 4.54 5.71
N PRO A 173 -8.28 4.27 7.04
CA PRO A 173 -7.10 3.84 7.79
C PRO A 173 -6.47 2.56 7.26
N LEU A 174 -7.29 1.62 6.79
CA LEU A 174 -6.81 0.36 6.24
C LEU A 174 -6.03 0.56 4.92
N ALA A 175 -6.53 1.45 4.06
CA ALA A 175 -5.84 1.83 2.84
C ALA A 175 -4.49 2.53 3.15
N GLN A 176 -4.44 3.38 4.16
CA GLN A 176 -3.21 4.04 4.62
C GLN A 176 -2.19 3.05 5.17
N ILE A 177 -2.62 2.06 5.95
CA ILE A 177 -1.75 0.99 6.45
C ILE A 177 -1.20 0.18 5.28
N ALA A 178 -2.04 -0.22 4.32
CA ALA A 178 -1.61 -0.95 3.13
C ALA A 178 -0.57 -0.16 2.31
N GLN A 179 -0.77 1.15 2.15
CA GLN A 179 0.19 2.03 1.49
C GLN A 179 1.48 2.18 2.29
N GLY A 180 1.39 2.34 3.60
CA GLY A 180 2.55 2.42 4.49
C GLY A 180 3.44 1.17 4.42
N LEU A 181 2.83 -0.02 4.42
CA LEU A 181 3.55 -1.28 4.25
C LEU A 181 4.25 -1.37 2.89
N THR A 182 3.63 -0.86 1.82
CA THR A 182 4.26 -0.80 0.50
C THR A 182 5.48 0.12 0.49
N ASN A 183 5.38 1.30 1.12
CA ASN A 183 6.48 2.25 1.20
C ASN A 183 7.67 1.73 2.02
N MET A 184 7.44 0.78 2.94
CA MET A 184 8.52 0.12 3.70
C MET A 184 9.23 -0.98 2.89
N GLN A 185 8.68 -1.39 1.73
CA GLN A 185 9.26 -2.41 0.85
C GLN A 185 10.11 -1.80 -0.28
N THR A 186 10.01 -0.49 -0.50
CA THR A 186 10.77 0.27 -1.52
C THR A 186 11.97 0.97 -0.93
#